data_be2e6d87ae007c8d9c21474a76d22735
#
_entry.id   be2e6d87ae007c8d9c21474a76d22735
#
_cell.length_a   1.000
_cell.length_b   1.000
_cell.length_c   1.000
_cell.angle_alpha   90.00
_cell.angle_beta   90.00
_cell.angle_gamma   90.00
#
_symmetry.space_group_name_H-M   'P 1'
#
loop_
_entity.id
_entity.type
_entity.pdbx_description
1 polymer ?
#
loop_
_entity_poly.entity_id
_entity_poly.type
_entity_poly.pdbx_seq_one_letter_code
_entity_poly.pdbx_strand_id
1 'polypeptide(L)'
;MADSSADGGAAPRDVDSGLFARLAADPLATHLGITLEQVRPGYARAAMTVSPSLLNTVGTAHGGATMALLDVVHAAVSNSHGTVAVAQDVHTEFCAPGRPGDVLTAEGTEVHRTNRTAVYRIEARAQDDRLVATALARVFRTDRPWADA
;
A
#
# COMPACT_ATOMS: atom_id res chain seq x y z
N MET A 1 32.72 -22.61 23.06
CA MET A 1 32.89 -21.80 21.83
C MET A 1 31.67 -22.08 20.96
N ALA A 2 30.68 -21.21 21.01
CA ALA A 2 29.50 -21.29 20.15
C ALA A 2 29.70 -20.28 19.01
N ASP A 3 29.81 -20.82 17.81
CA ASP A 3 29.90 -20.06 16.57
C ASP A 3 28.55 -19.47 16.26
N SER A 4 28.40 -18.17 16.44
CA SER A 4 27.19 -17.42 16.01
C SER A 4 27.47 -16.91 14.60
N SER A 5 27.22 -17.75 13.60
CA SER A 5 27.04 -17.30 12.22
C SER A 5 25.78 -16.43 12.12
N ALA A 6 25.96 -15.11 12.15
CA ALA A 6 24.96 -14.17 11.79
C ALA A 6 24.59 -14.40 10.31
N ASP A 7 23.42 -14.98 10.09
CA ASP A 7 22.79 -15.07 8.77
C ASP A 7 22.50 -13.63 8.30
N GLY A 8 23.39 -13.13 7.45
CA GLY A 8 23.24 -11.85 6.77
C GLY A 8 22.13 -11.94 5.73
N GLY A 9 20.88 -11.92 6.19
CA GLY A 9 19.72 -11.93 5.31
C GLY A 9 19.81 -10.80 4.30
N ALA A 10 20.00 -11.13 3.02
CA ALA A 10 19.92 -10.16 1.93
C ALA A 10 18.56 -9.43 2.01
N ALA A 11 18.57 -8.11 1.83
CA ALA A 11 17.34 -7.33 1.80
C ALA A 11 16.35 -7.96 0.80
N PRO A 12 15.05 -8.06 1.14
CA PRO A 12 14.06 -8.66 0.25
C PRO A 12 14.06 -7.92 -1.09
N ARG A 13 14.18 -8.69 -2.19
CA ARG A 13 14.19 -8.15 -3.55
C ARG A 13 12.80 -7.70 -3.95
N ASP A 14 12.73 -6.70 -4.85
CA ASP A 14 11.48 -6.29 -5.46
C ASP A 14 10.84 -7.47 -6.23
N VAL A 15 9.51 -7.43 -6.39
CA VAL A 15 8.79 -8.42 -7.20
C VAL A 15 9.24 -8.35 -8.65
N ASP A 16 9.00 -9.42 -9.42
CA ASP A 16 9.30 -9.39 -10.86
C ASP A 16 8.53 -8.28 -11.59
N SER A 17 9.08 -7.84 -12.72
CA SER A 17 8.52 -6.72 -13.50
C SER A 17 7.12 -6.97 -14.04
N GLY A 18 6.77 -8.23 -14.31
CA GLY A 18 5.45 -8.61 -14.81
C GLY A 18 4.38 -8.44 -13.73
N LEU A 19 4.63 -8.91 -12.51
CA LEU A 19 3.73 -8.72 -11.39
C LEU A 19 3.61 -7.23 -11.04
N PHE A 20 4.75 -6.50 -10.97
CA PHE A 20 4.72 -5.06 -10.73
C PHE A 20 3.85 -4.32 -11.75
N ALA A 21 4.05 -4.57 -13.04
CA ALA A 21 3.29 -3.92 -14.11
C ALA A 21 1.78 -4.16 -13.99
N ARG A 22 1.38 -5.37 -13.60
CA ARG A 22 -0.05 -5.70 -13.38
C ARG A 22 -0.63 -4.98 -12.17
N LEU A 23 0.09 -4.92 -11.06
CA LEU A 23 -0.35 -4.19 -9.85
C LEU A 23 -0.40 -2.68 -10.09
N ALA A 24 0.49 -2.14 -10.92
CA ALA A 24 0.51 -0.73 -11.29
C ALA A 24 -0.55 -0.33 -12.32
N ALA A 25 -1.16 -1.29 -13.02
CA ALA A 25 -2.19 -1.05 -14.04
C ALA A 25 -3.60 -0.87 -13.43
N ASP A 26 -3.70 -0.28 -12.25
CA ASP A 26 -4.96 0.02 -11.56
C ASP A 26 -5.64 1.25 -12.18
N PRO A 27 -6.85 1.11 -12.77
CA PRO A 27 -7.55 2.24 -13.39
C PRO A 27 -7.93 3.36 -12.42
N LEU A 28 -8.32 3.02 -11.18
CA LEU A 28 -8.67 4.02 -10.17
C LEU A 28 -7.43 4.78 -9.72
N ALA A 29 -6.32 4.08 -9.47
CA ALA A 29 -5.04 4.70 -9.15
C ALA A 29 -4.62 5.70 -10.23
N THR A 30 -4.69 5.29 -11.50
CA THR A 30 -4.40 6.15 -12.65
C THR A 30 -5.30 7.39 -12.67
N HIS A 31 -6.61 7.22 -12.45
CA HIS A 31 -7.58 8.32 -12.44
C HIS A 31 -7.30 9.34 -11.33
N LEU A 32 -6.85 8.89 -10.15
CA LEU A 32 -6.55 9.74 -9.00
C LEU A 32 -5.10 10.28 -8.99
N GLY A 33 -4.28 9.89 -9.96
CA GLY A 33 -2.87 10.26 -10.02
C GLY A 33 -2.02 9.57 -8.94
N ILE A 34 -2.43 8.37 -8.51
CA ILE A 34 -1.65 7.53 -7.60
C ILE A 34 -0.63 6.74 -8.42
N THR A 35 0.63 6.81 -8.04
CA THR A 35 1.72 6.08 -8.66
C THR A 35 2.26 5.03 -7.71
N LEU A 36 2.19 3.75 -8.11
CA LEU A 36 2.86 2.67 -7.40
C LEU A 36 4.37 2.78 -7.64
N GLU A 37 5.15 2.90 -6.58
CA GLU A 37 6.59 3.16 -6.66
C GLU A 37 7.43 1.91 -6.41
N GLN A 38 7.03 1.09 -5.44
CA GLN A 38 7.76 -0.11 -5.05
C GLN A 38 6.84 -1.21 -4.55
N VAL A 39 7.14 -2.44 -4.90
CA VAL A 39 6.52 -3.66 -4.35
C VAL A 39 7.58 -4.71 -4.12
N ARG A 40 7.59 -5.28 -2.93
CA ARG A 40 8.39 -6.47 -2.57
C ARG A 40 7.56 -7.35 -1.65
N PRO A 41 7.86 -8.64 -1.50
CA PRO A 41 7.09 -9.52 -0.64
C PRO A 41 6.83 -8.93 0.75
N GLY A 42 5.55 -8.69 1.08
CA GLY A 42 5.13 -8.10 2.35
C GLY A 42 5.31 -6.59 2.49
N TYR A 43 5.64 -5.87 1.40
CA TYR A 43 5.79 -4.41 1.40
C TYR A 43 5.33 -3.79 0.08
N ALA A 44 4.68 -2.62 0.16
CA ALA A 44 4.40 -1.78 -1.00
C ALA A 44 4.44 -0.30 -0.64
N ARG A 45 4.75 0.54 -1.65
CA ARG A 45 4.78 1.99 -1.52
C ARG A 45 4.16 2.63 -2.75
N ALA A 46 3.32 3.66 -2.52
CA ALA A 46 2.73 4.49 -3.57
C ALA A 46 2.68 5.96 -3.15
N ALA A 47 2.60 6.86 -4.12
CA ALA A 47 2.50 8.29 -3.88
C ALA A 47 1.34 8.92 -4.65
N MET A 48 0.79 10.02 -4.11
CA MET A 48 -0.29 10.82 -4.70
C MET A 48 -0.08 12.29 -4.39
N THR A 49 -0.15 13.16 -5.39
CA THR A 49 -0.19 14.61 -5.17
C THR A 49 -1.62 15.06 -4.91
N VAL A 50 -1.85 15.82 -3.83
CA VAL A 50 -3.15 16.41 -3.51
C VAL A 50 -3.46 17.54 -4.48
N SER A 51 -4.05 17.17 -5.63
CA SER A 51 -4.50 18.11 -6.65
C SER A 51 -5.82 18.81 -6.28
N PRO A 52 -6.19 19.93 -6.92
CA PRO A 52 -7.47 20.60 -6.64
C PRO A 52 -8.72 19.72 -6.79
N SER A 53 -8.68 18.73 -7.69
CA SER A 53 -9.80 17.78 -7.89
C SER A 53 -9.97 16.77 -6.76
N LEU A 54 -8.98 16.64 -5.87
CA LEU A 54 -8.99 15.73 -4.73
C LEU A 54 -9.32 16.43 -3.41
N LEU A 55 -9.74 17.69 -3.44
CA LEU A 55 -10.10 18.44 -2.24
C LEU A 55 -11.55 18.19 -1.84
N ASN A 56 -11.80 18.23 -0.55
CA ASN A 56 -13.15 18.29 0.02
C ASN A 56 -13.67 19.74 0.09
N THR A 57 -14.89 19.91 0.58
CA THR A 57 -15.54 21.22 0.69
C THR A 57 -14.88 22.20 1.65
N VAL A 58 -14.02 21.74 2.54
CA VAL A 58 -13.24 22.59 3.48
C VAL A 58 -11.80 22.87 2.99
N GLY A 59 -11.48 22.43 1.77
CA GLY A 59 -10.20 22.76 1.10
C GLY A 59 -9.01 21.89 1.54
N THR A 60 -9.26 20.71 2.11
CA THR A 60 -8.21 19.73 2.42
C THR A 60 -8.38 18.47 1.57
N ALA A 61 -7.39 17.60 1.53
CA ALA A 61 -7.51 16.32 0.82
C ALA A 61 -8.77 15.58 1.26
N HIS A 62 -9.58 15.17 0.28
CA HIS A 62 -10.79 14.40 0.56
C HIS A 62 -10.41 13.06 1.21
N GLY A 63 -11.12 12.68 2.28
CA GLY A 63 -10.89 11.39 2.95
C GLY A 63 -10.98 10.21 1.99
N GLY A 64 -11.90 10.25 1.02
CA GLY A 64 -12.02 9.23 -0.02
C GLY A 64 -10.79 9.11 -0.92
N ALA A 65 -10.11 10.22 -1.24
CA ALA A 65 -8.87 10.20 -2.01
C ALA A 65 -7.71 9.61 -1.18
N THR A 66 -7.62 10.00 0.10
CA THR A 66 -6.63 9.42 1.03
C THR A 66 -6.88 7.92 1.23
N MET A 67 -8.14 7.50 1.40
CA MET A 67 -8.52 6.08 1.48
C MET A 67 -8.13 5.31 0.21
N ALA A 68 -8.34 5.88 -0.98
CA ALA A 68 -7.96 5.24 -2.23
C ALA A 68 -6.44 5.02 -2.31
N LEU A 69 -5.61 5.98 -1.84
CA LEU A 69 -4.16 5.80 -1.75
C LEU A 69 -3.79 4.64 -0.81
N LEU A 70 -4.43 4.55 0.37
CA LEU A 70 -4.20 3.45 1.31
C LEU A 70 -4.65 2.11 0.72
N ASP A 71 -5.77 2.07 0.00
CA ASP A 71 -6.32 0.85 -0.59
C ASP A 71 -5.49 0.34 -1.78
N VAL A 72 -4.95 1.24 -2.61
CA VAL A 72 -3.99 0.88 -3.67
C VAL A 72 -2.74 0.22 -3.07
N VAL A 73 -2.20 0.77 -1.97
CA VAL A 73 -1.07 0.16 -1.27
C VAL A 73 -1.48 -1.18 -0.63
N HIS A 74 -2.69 -1.26 -0.04
CA HIS A 74 -3.23 -2.51 0.50
C HIS A 74 -3.34 -3.60 -0.59
N ALA A 75 -3.89 -3.27 -1.74
CA ALA A 75 -3.96 -4.18 -2.88
C ALA A 75 -2.56 -4.64 -3.33
N ALA A 76 -1.60 -3.72 -3.45
CA ALA A 76 -0.24 -4.04 -3.90
C ALA A 76 0.49 -4.93 -2.89
N VAL A 77 0.49 -4.57 -1.59
CA VAL A 77 1.20 -5.34 -0.56
C VAL A 77 0.58 -6.72 -0.35
N SER A 78 -0.74 -6.83 -0.38
CA SER A 78 -1.43 -8.11 -0.16
C SER A 78 -1.23 -9.10 -1.30
N ASN A 79 -0.99 -8.61 -2.51
CA ASN A 79 -0.75 -9.41 -3.71
C ASN A 79 0.76 -9.58 -4.03
N SER A 80 1.64 -9.01 -3.23
CA SER A 80 3.10 -9.02 -3.42
C SER A 80 3.74 -10.42 -3.39
N HIS A 81 3.02 -11.41 -2.87
CA HIS A 81 3.46 -12.81 -2.85
C HIS A 81 3.07 -13.60 -4.12
N GLY A 82 2.50 -12.93 -5.14
CA GLY A 82 2.17 -13.55 -6.44
C GLY A 82 0.87 -14.36 -6.46
N THR A 83 0.07 -14.32 -5.39
CA THR A 83 -1.28 -14.93 -5.33
C THR A 83 -2.34 -13.86 -5.12
N VAL A 84 -3.52 -14.06 -5.72
CA VAL A 84 -4.63 -13.11 -5.61
C VAL A 84 -5.16 -13.09 -4.19
N ALA A 85 -5.22 -11.89 -3.61
CA ALA A 85 -5.85 -11.60 -2.34
C ALA A 85 -6.87 -10.47 -2.51
N VAL A 86 -7.97 -10.54 -1.77
CA VAL A 86 -9.05 -9.55 -1.84
C VAL A 86 -9.33 -8.96 -0.46
N ALA A 87 -9.57 -7.66 -0.41
CA ALA A 87 -9.84 -6.94 0.83
C ALA A 87 -11.11 -7.47 1.51
N GLN A 88 -11.06 -7.63 2.82
CA GLN A 88 -12.20 -7.99 3.67
C GLN A 88 -12.58 -6.88 4.62
N ASP A 89 -11.56 -6.17 5.13
CA ASP A 89 -11.74 -5.13 6.14
C ASP A 89 -10.60 -4.13 6.04
N VAL A 90 -10.93 -2.83 6.16
CA VAL A 90 -9.96 -1.74 6.24
C VAL A 90 -10.43 -0.75 7.29
N HIS A 91 -9.78 -0.75 8.44
CA HIS A 91 -9.99 0.26 9.46
C HIS A 91 -9.01 1.40 9.28
N THR A 92 -9.51 2.62 9.11
CA THR A 92 -8.67 3.80 8.83
C THR A 92 -8.91 4.89 9.87
N GLU A 93 -7.81 5.47 10.36
CA GLU A 93 -7.79 6.68 11.17
C GLU A 93 -7.17 7.84 10.38
N PHE A 94 -7.88 8.96 10.31
CA PHE A 94 -7.37 10.20 9.75
C PHE A 94 -6.73 11.02 10.87
N CYS A 95 -5.40 11.20 10.81
CA CYS A 95 -4.62 11.79 11.88
C CYS A 95 -4.39 13.30 11.68
N ALA A 96 -4.20 13.73 10.43
CA ALA A 96 -4.02 15.12 10.06
C ALA A 96 -4.55 15.40 8.64
N PRO A 97 -4.99 16.64 8.32
CA PRO A 97 -5.43 16.97 6.98
C PRO A 97 -4.25 16.95 5.98
N GLY A 98 -4.47 16.33 4.82
CA GLY A 98 -3.62 16.58 3.64
C GLY A 98 -3.92 17.97 3.10
N ARG A 99 -2.87 18.73 2.77
CA ARG A 99 -2.99 20.12 2.26
C ARG A 99 -2.96 20.12 0.74
N PRO A 100 -3.58 21.11 0.08
CA PRO A 100 -3.42 21.28 -1.36
C PRO A 100 -1.92 21.32 -1.75
N GLY A 101 -1.53 20.51 -2.73
CA GLY A 101 -0.15 20.40 -3.19
C GLY A 101 0.75 19.46 -2.40
N ASP A 102 0.30 18.92 -1.27
CA ASP A 102 1.05 17.88 -0.56
C ASP A 102 1.30 16.68 -1.48
N VAL A 103 2.48 16.08 -1.37
CA VAL A 103 2.76 14.75 -1.89
C VAL A 103 2.59 13.76 -0.73
N LEU A 104 1.51 12.99 -0.79
CA LEU A 104 1.24 11.94 0.18
C LEU A 104 1.92 10.66 -0.29
N THR A 105 2.78 10.10 0.54
CA THR A 105 3.38 8.78 0.33
C THR A 105 2.76 7.79 1.31
N ALA A 106 2.22 6.70 0.79
CA ALA A 106 1.71 5.61 1.61
C ALA A 106 2.64 4.39 1.53
N GLU A 107 2.89 3.78 2.68
CA GLU A 107 3.66 2.55 2.81
C GLU A 107 2.84 1.50 3.54
N GLY A 108 2.84 0.27 3.01
CA GLY A 108 2.17 -0.87 3.60
C GLY A 108 3.13 -1.99 3.94
N THR A 109 2.98 -2.55 5.13
CA THR A 109 3.80 -3.67 5.62
C THR A 109 2.92 -4.81 6.12
N GLU A 110 3.34 -6.04 5.81
CA GLU A 110 2.70 -7.24 6.33
C GLU A 110 2.96 -7.37 7.84
N VAL A 111 1.89 -7.49 8.62
CA VAL A 111 1.95 -7.72 10.07
C VAL A 111 1.93 -9.21 10.38
N HIS A 112 1.03 -9.93 9.70
CA HIS A 112 0.87 -11.38 9.89
C HIS A 112 0.21 -11.99 8.66
N ARG A 113 0.60 -13.20 8.32
CA ARG A 113 0.07 -13.94 7.17
C ARG A 113 -0.12 -15.42 7.50
N THR A 114 -1.28 -15.93 7.13
CA THR A 114 -1.63 -17.36 7.11
C THR A 114 -1.89 -17.82 5.68
N ASN A 115 -2.30 -19.06 5.50
CA ASN A 115 -2.69 -19.55 4.18
C ASN A 115 -3.93 -18.85 3.63
N ARG A 116 -4.87 -18.44 4.48
CA ARG A 116 -6.19 -17.91 4.07
C ARG A 116 -6.38 -16.43 4.36
N THR A 117 -5.64 -15.84 5.28
CA THR A 117 -5.78 -14.44 5.69
C THR A 117 -4.43 -13.79 5.88
N ALA A 118 -4.39 -12.47 5.72
CA ALA A 118 -3.24 -11.67 6.14
C ALA A 118 -3.71 -10.30 6.64
N VAL A 119 -2.88 -9.69 7.49
CA VAL A 119 -3.11 -8.38 8.09
C VAL A 119 -1.94 -7.47 7.73
N TYR A 120 -2.26 -6.24 7.37
CA TYR A 120 -1.32 -5.22 6.93
C TYR A 120 -1.51 -3.94 7.72
N ARG A 121 -0.40 -3.26 8.03
CA ARG A 121 -0.41 -1.87 8.50
C ARG A 121 0.00 -0.98 7.35
N ILE A 122 -0.74 0.14 7.18
CA ILE A 122 -0.49 1.09 6.12
C ILE A 122 -0.48 2.49 6.74
N GLU A 123 0.49 3.31 6.38
CA GLU A 123 0.58 4.70 6.82
C GLU A 123 0.75 5.62 5.61
N ALA A 124 0.01 6.72 5.57
CA ALA A 124 0.18 7.78 4.59
C ALA A 124 0.77 9.02 5.27
N ARG A 125 1.89 9.51 4.77
CA ARG A 125 2.59 10.70 5.27
C ARG A 125 2.74 11.74 4.16
N ALA A 126 2.72 13.01 4.56
CA ALA A 126 3.09 14.10 3.68
C ALA A 126 4.63 14.22 3.62
N GLN A 127 5.14 15.03 2.69
CA GLN A 127 6.58 15.24 2.47
C GLN A 127 7.32 15.86 3.67
N ASP A 128 6.60 16.45 4.63
CA ASP A 128 7.11 16.99 5.91
C ASP A 128 7.07 15.95 7.05
N ASP A 129 6.90 14.66 6.72
CA ASP A 129 6.77 13.51 7.64
C ASP A 129 5.49 13.54 8.52
N ARG A 130 4.57 14.45 8.26
CA ARG A 130 3.29 14.52 8.98
C ARG A 130 2.43 13.29 8.65
N LEU A 131 2.06 12.51 9.68
CA LEU A 131 1.14 11.38 9.51
C LEU A 131 -0.26 11.90 9.17
N VAL A 132 -0.72 11.60 7.97
CA VAL A 132 -2.03 12.02 7.47
C VAL A 132 -3.09 10.98 7.78
N ALA A 133 -2.78 9.71 7.57
CA ALA A 133 -3.68 8.61 7.90
C ALA A 133 -2.91 7.34 8.20
N THR A 134 -3.52 6.45 8.97
CA THR A 134 -3.05 5.08 9.18
C THR A 134 -4.19 4.10 9.00
N ALA A 135 -3.90 2.88 8.56
CA ALA A 135 -4.87 1.82 8.42
C ALA A 135 -4.35 0.49 8.92
N LEU A 136 -5.27 -0.30 9.48
CA LEU A 136 -5.10 -1.74 9.69
C LEU A 136 -6.07 -2.45 8.74
N ALA A 137 -5.55 -3.29 7.86
CA ALA A 137 -6.32 -3.90 6.79
C ALA A 137 -6.15 -5.42 6.77
N ARG A 138 -7.21 -6.13 6.39
CA ARG A 138 -7.24 -7.59 6.30
C ARG A 138 -7.71 -8.05 4.93
N VAL A 139 -7.12 -9.14 4.45
CA VAL A 139 -7.51 -9.79 3.21
C VAL A 139 -7.90 -11.24 3.41
N PHE A 140 -8.73 -11.75 2.50
CA PHE A 140 -8.83 -13.16 2.17
C PHE A 140 -7.85 -13.48 1.05
N ARG A 141 -7.05 -14.52 1.24
CA ARG A 141 -6.06 -15.01 0.26
C ARG A 141 -6.64 -16.20 -0.50
N THR A 142 -6.57 -16.14 -1.81
CA THR A 142 -6.94 -17.26 -2.67
C THR A 142 -5.71 -18.11 -2.98
N ASP A 143 -5.94 -19.29 -3.58
CA ASP A 143 -4.84 -20.13 -4.08
C ASP A 143 -4.53 -19.80 -5.55
N ARG A 144 -5.20 -18.79 -6.16
CA ARG A 144 -5.06 -18.42 -7.57
C ARG A 144 -3.79 -17.58 -7.78
N PRO A 145 -2.85 -18.00 -8.62
CA PRO A 145 -1.71 -17.19 -9.01
C PRO A 145 -2.12 -15.93 -9.78
N TRP A 146 -1.38 -14.85 -9.63
CA TRP A 146 -1.57 -13.64 -10.44
C TRP A 146 -1.30 -13.85 -11.93
N ALA A 147 -0.50 -14.85 -12.29
CA ALA A 147 -0.29 -15.22 -13.68
C ALA A 147 -1.59 -15.63 -14.39
N ASP A 148 -2.58 -16.14 -13.64
CA ASP A 148 -3.86 -16.66 -14.13
C ASP A 148 -5.04 -15.71 -13.84
N ALA A 149 -4.78 -14.48 -13.38
CA ALA A 149 -5.78 -13.49 -12.98
C ALA A 149 -6.18 -12.54 -14.10
#